data_b9b82aa6082fcdbe79a89cfffc2ab47f
#
_entry.id   b9b82aa6082fcdbe79a89cfffc2ab47f
#
_cell.length_a   1.000
_cell.length_b   1.000
_cell.length_c   1.000
_cell.angle_alpha   90.00
_cell.angle_beta   90.00
_cell.angle_gamma   90.00
#
_symmetry.space_group_name_H-M   'P 1'
#
loop_
_entity.id
_entity.type
_entity.pdbx_description
1 polymer ?
#
loop_
_entity_poly.entity_id
_entity_poly.type
_entity_poly.pdbx_seq_one_letter_code
_entity_poly.pdbx_strand_id
1 'polypeptide(L)'
;MSGVRLEAKVHLVTCAETAAQNIEKCVQRCGLEVDAIVLEQLASSYSVITDDERDLGVCMVDIGGGTSDIAIFTEGSIRHTGVIPIAGDQVTSDIAMALRTPTQHAEEIKIRYACALAQLTGPDETIKVPSVGDRPPRDLSRQSLAEVVEPRYDELFTLIQGEIRRSGFEELIPAGVVLTGGTSKMEGVVDLAEEIFHMPV
;
A
#
# COMPACT_ATOMS: atom_id res chain seq x y z
N MET A 1 -37.59 9.17 -13.49
CA MET A 1 -37.34 8.09 -14.46
C MET A 1 -38.52 7.12 -14.43
N SER A 2 -39.09 6.76 -15.57
CA SER A 2 -40.05 5.69 -15.67
C SER A 2 -39.47 4.60 -16.58
N GLY A 3 -39.51 3.36 -16.17
CA GLY A 3 -38.99 2.22 -16.91
C GLY A 3 -39.71 0.94 -16.52
N VAL A 4 -39.70 -0.07 -17.42
CA VAL A 4 -40.32 -1.38 -17.19
C VAL A 4 -39.34 -2.42 -16.62
N ARG A 5 -38.04 -2.09 -16.55
CA ARG A 5 -37.00 -2.97 -16.00
C ARG A 5 -35.91 -2.14 -15.32
N LEU A 6 -35.48 -2.58 -14.14
CA LEU A 6 -34.33 -2.05 -13.40
C LEU A 6 -33.32 -3.17 -13.26
N GLU A 7 -32.06 -2.89 -13.63
CA GLU A 7 -30.93 -3.77 -13.37
C GLU A 7 -29.96 -3.03 -12.41
N ALA A 8 -29.53 -3.72 -11.37
CA ALA A 8 -28.54 -3.21 -10.45
C ALA A 8 -27.36 -4.21 -10.36
N LYS A 9 -26.14 -3.72 -10.55
CA LYS A 9 -24.91 -4.47 -10.24
C LYS A 9 -24.45 -4.07 -8.85
N VAL A 10 -24.24 -5.05 -7.99
CA VAL A 10 -23.87 -4.83 -6.58
C VAL A 10 -22.55 -5.52 -6.30
N HIS A 11 -21.59 -4.78 -5.74
CA HIS A 11 -20.36 -5.34 -5.18
C HIS A 11 -20.61 -5.73 -3.72
N LEU A 12 -20.45 -7.01 -3.38
CA LEU A 12 -20.67 -7.52 -2.04
C LEU A 12 -19.31 -7.77 -1.36
N VAL A 13 -19.11 -7.14 -0.21
CA VAL A 13 -17.92 -7.36 0.64
C VAL A 13 -18.37 -8.11 1.88
N THR A 14 -17.71 -9.21 2.20
CA THR A 14 -17.99 -10.02 3.39
C THR A 14 -16.74 -10.10 4.27
N CYS A 15 -16.94 -10.13 5.57
CA CYS A 15 -15.89 -10.36 6.56
C CYS A 15 -16.32 -11.40 7.58
N ALA A 16 -15.37 -11.93 8.35
CA ALA A 16 -15.68 -12.79 9.48
C ALA A 16 -16.39 -11.98 10.57
N GLU A 17 -17.57 -12.41 11.00
CA GLU A 17 -18.35 -11.75 12.06
C GLU A 17 -17.54 -11.55 13.35
N THR A 18 -16.74 -12.55 13.72
CA THR A 18 -15.86 -12.47 14.90
C THR A 18 -14.80 -11.38 14.80
N ALA A 19 -14.29 -11.10 13.59
CA ALA A 19 -13.33 -10.02 13.36
C ALA A 19 -14.00 -8.65 13.57
N ALA A 20 -15.17 -8.44 12.97
CA ALA A 20 -15.95 -7.23 13.13
C ALA A 20 -16.31 -6.99 14.61
N GLN A 21 -16.85 -8.00 15.28
CA GLN A 21 -17.19 -7.93 16.70
C GLN A 21 -15.96 -7.63 17.60
N ASN A 22 -14.77 -8.11 17.26
CA ASN A 22 -13.56 -7.81 18.02
C ASN A 22 -13.18 -6.34 17.91
N ILE A 23 -13.30 -5.74 16.72
CA ILE A 23 -13.08 -4.31 16.52
C ILE A 23 -14.07 -3.50 17.35
N GLU A 24 -15.37 -3.80 17.24
CA GLU A 24 -16.41 -3.14 18.04
C GLU A 24 -16.13 -3.20 19.54
N LYS A 25 -15.80 -4.40 20.06
CA LYS A 25 -15.46 -4.58 21.48
C LYS A 25 -14.25 -3.76 21.92
N CYS A 26 -13.23 -3.63 21.05
CA CYS A 26 -12.05 -2.81 21.35
C CYS A 26 -12.44 -1.33 21.50
N VAL A 27 -13.27 -0.81 20.61
CA VAL A 27 -13.76 0.57 20.66
C VAL A 27 -14.64 0.80 21.91
N GLN A 28 -15.57 -0.12 22.17
CA GLN A 28 -16.46 -0.05 23.34
C GLN A 28 -15.70 -0.09 24.67
N ARG A 29 -14.59 -0.84 24.76
CA ARG A 29 -13.71 -0.83 25.96
C ARG A 29 -13.04 0.52 26.21
N CYS A 30 -12.92 1.36 25.19
CA CYS A 30 -12.45 2.74 25.34
C CYS A 30 -13.57 3.72 25.73
N GLY A 31 -14.80 3.23 25.99
CA GLY A 31 -15.96 4.06 26.34
C GLY A 31 -16.57 4.77 25.14
N LEU A 32 -16.31 4.30 23.92
CA LEU A 32 -16.86 4.84 22.68
C LEU A 32 -17.95 3.91 22.13
N GLU A 33 -18.88 4.47 21.38
CA GLU A 33 -19.89 3.74 20.62
C GLU A 33 -19.44 3.61 19.15
N VAL A 34 -19.77 2.47 18.52
CA VAL A 34 -19.51 2.22 17.09
C VAL A 34 -20.80 2.49 16.34
N ASP A 35 -20.80 3.51 15.51
CA ASP A 35 -21.95 3.90 14.68
C ASP A 35 -22.03 3.08 13.40
N ALA A 36 -20.88 2.82 12.76
CA ALA A 36 -20.78 2.00 11.56
C ALA A 36 -19.41 1.36 11.42
N ILE A 37 -19.35 0.22 10.71
CA ILE A 37 -18.12 -0.38 10.21
C ILE A 37 -18.06 -0.10 8.70
N VAL A 38 -16.96 0.50 8.26
CA VAL A 38 -16.72 0.87 6.85
C VAL A 38 -15.49 0.13 6.35
N LEU A 39 -15.54 -0.33 5.11
CA LEU A 39 -14.40 -0.94 4.44
C LEU A 39 -13.28 0.10 4.30
N GLU A 40 -12.04 -0.28 4.67
CA GLU A 40 -10.88 0.62 4.69
C GLU A 40 -10.63 1.27 3.32
N GLN A 41 -10.59 0.47 2.25
CA GLN A 41 -10.37 0.96 0.90
C GLN A 41 -11.46 1.97 0.45
N LEU A 42 -12.69 1.77 0.90
CA LEU A 42 -13.76 2.71 0.59
C LEU A 42 -13.58 4.01 1.37
N ALA A 43 -13.19 3.94 2.63
CA ALA A 43 -12.93 5.12 3.47
C ALA A 43 -11.76 5.95 2.91
N SER A 44 -10.63 5.31 2.61
CA SER A 44 -9.44 5.95 2.02
C SER A 44 -9.76 6.61 0.68
N SER A 45 -10.60 5.97 -0.15
CA SER A 45 -10.95 6.49 -1.47
C SER A 45 -11.63 7.86 -1.44
N TYR A 46 -12.39 8.16 -0.40
CA TYR A 46 -13.02 9.49 -0.26
C TYR A 46 -12.02 10.62 0.00
N SER A 47 -10.82 10.29 0.45
CA SER A 47 -9.78 11.30 0.74
C SER A 47 -8.81 11.51 -0.40
N VAL A 48 -8.60 10.49 -1.25
CA VAL A 48 -7.48 10.47 -2.20
C VAL A 48 -7.90 10.38 -3.66
N ILE A 49 -9.15 9.99 -3.96
CA ILE A 49 -9.65 9.86 -5.33
C ILE A 49 -10.65 10.99 -5.59
N THR A 50 -10.47 11.70 -6.70
CA THR A 50 -11.43 12.70 -7.19
C THR A 50 -12.64 12.04 -7.84
N ASP A 51 -13.76 12.77 -7.95
CA ASP A 51 -14.95 12.28 -8.62
C ASP A 51 -14.68 11.96 -10.10
N ASP A 52 -13.87 12.77 -10.77
CA ASP A 52 -13.49 12.58 -12.19
C ASP A 52 -12.68 11.28 -12.37
N GLU A 53 -11.70 11.00 -11.51
CA GLU A 53 -10.93 9.74 -11.53
C GLU A 53 -11.83 8.53 -11.26
N ARG A 54 -12.75 8.66 -10.31
CA ARG A 54 -13.72 7.61 -9.96
C ARG A 54 -14.67 7.29 -11.10
N ASP A 55 -15.10 8.29 -11.84
CA ASP A 55 -15.96 8.13 -13.01
C ASP A 55 -15.20 7.58 -14.21
N LEU A 56 -13.99 8.09 -14.46
CA LEU A 56 -13.15 7.70 -15.59
C LEU A 56 -12.65 6.26 -15.45
N GLY A 57 -12.31 5.84 -14.25
CA GLY A 57 -11.74 4.55 -13.91
C GLY A 57 -10.34 4.67 -13.32
N VAL A 58 -10.18 4.20 -12.09
CA VAL A 58 -8.94 4.31 -11.29
C VAL A 58 -8.78 3.07 -10.39
N CYS A 59 -7.52 2.68 -10.18
CA CYS A 59 -7.15 1.72 -9.16
C CYS A 59 -6.53 2.45 -7.98
N MET A 60 -7.07 2.30 -6.79
CA MET A 60 -6.46 2.77 -5.56
C MET A 60 -5.73 1.63 -4.86
N VAL A 61 -4.53 1.90 -4.38
CA VAL A 61 -3.72 0.98 -3.59
C VAL A 61 -3.32 1.65 -2.28
N ASP A 62 -3.84 1.16 -1.18
CA ASP A 62 -3.51 1.61 0.18
C ASP A 62 -2.42 0.69 0.76
N ILE A 63 -1.18 1.21 0.86
CA ILE A 63 -0.03 0.44 1.34
C ILE A 63 0.18 0.75 2.82
N GLY A 64 -0.36 -0.12 3.66
CA GLY A 64 -0.27 -0.04 5.11
C GLY A 64 1.03 -0.61 5.70
N GLY A 65 0.95 -1.07 6.95
CA GLY A 65 2.03 -1.80 7.63
C GLY A 65 2.06 -3.27 7.24
N GLY A 66 0.95 -3.98 7.41
CA GLY A 66 0.85 -5.44 7.20
C GLY A 66 0.22 -5.87 5.88
N THR A 67 -0.64 -5.03 5.29
CA THR A 67 -1.38 -5.31 4.05
C THR A 67 -1.31 -4.17 3.08
N SER A 68 -1.49 -4.49 1.80
CA SER A 68 -1.77 -3.53 0.73
C SER A 68 -3.15 -3.84 0.17
N ASP A 69 -4.03 -2.86 0.29
CA ASP A 69 -5.44 -2.96 0.00
C ASP A 69 -5.75 -2.30 -1.35
N ILE A 70 -6.42 -3.04 -2.24
CA ILE A 70 -6.71 -2.63 -3.60
C ILE A 70 -8.20 -2.37 -3.75
N ALA A 71 -8.57 -1.26 -4.40
CA ALA A 71 -9.93 -0.99 -4.82
C ALA A 71 -9.95 -0.40 -6.23
N ILE A 72 -10.77 -0.94 -7.11
CA ILE A 72 -10.95 -0.45 -8.47
C ILE A 72 -12.32 0.20 -8.58
N PHE A 73 -12.32 1.41 -9.11
CA PHE A 73 -13.53 2.20 -9.35
C PHE A 73 -13.70 2.45 -10.84
N THR A 74 -14.93 2.36 -11.33
CA THR A 74 -15.34 2.80 -12.67
C THR A 74 -16.77 3.28 -12.61
N GLU A 75 -17.13 4.27 -13.44
CA GLU A 75 -18.49 4.82 -13.49
C GLU A 75 -19.03 5.21 -12.10
N GLY A 76 -18.19 5.86 -11.29
CA GLY A 76 -18.53 6.33 -9.95
C GLY A 76 -18.66 5.25 -8.87
N SER A 77 -18.43 3.97 -9.19
CA SER A 77 -18.72 2.85 -8.28
C SER A 77 -17.53 1.92 -8.12
N ILE A 78 -17.41 1.33 -6.92
CA ILE A 78 -16.43 0.28 -6.66
C ILE A 78 -16.81 -0.99 -7.43
N ARG A 79 -15.83 -1.57 -8.12
CA ARG A 79 -16.02 -2.76 -8.97
C ARG A 79 -15.26 -3.97 -8.48
N HIS A 80 -14.12 -3.76 -7.87
CA HIS A 80 -13.26 -4.83 -7.37
C HIS A 80 -12.55 -4.39 -6.11
N THR A 81 -12.31 -5.33 -5.20
CA THR A 81 -11.47 -5.17 -4.02
C THR A 81 -10.55 -6.37 -3.88
N GLY A 82 -9.31 -6.12 -3.48
CA GLY A 82 -8.30 -7.15 -3.24
C GLY A 82 -7.43 -6.78 -2.05
N VAL A 83 -6.75 -7.76 -1.49
CA VAL A 83 -5.79 -7.59 -0.39
C VAL A 83 -4.54 -8.40 -0.68
N ILE A 84 -3.38 -7.76 -0.57
CA ILE A 84 -2.07 -8.40 -0.69
C ILE A 84 -1.40 -8.35 0.67
N PRO A 85 -0.93 -9.49 1.23
CA PRO A 85 -0.33 -9.54 2.56
C PRO A 85 1.15 -9.15 2.54
N ILE A 86 1.49 -8.11 1.80
CA ILE A 86 2.82 -7.49 1.73
C ILE A 86 2.64 -5.99 1.86
N ALA A 87 3.40 -5.37 2.78
CA ALA A 87 3.41 -3.93 2.99
C ALA A 87 4.67 -3.49 3.77
N GLY A 88 4.60 -2.40 4.52
CA GLY A 88 5.74 -1.77 5.18
C GLY A 88 6.50 -2.63 6.18
N ASP A 89 5.83 -3.56 6.87
CA ASP A 89 6.44 -4.42 7.88
C ASP A 89 7.40 -5.44 7.26
N GLN A 90 7.10 -5.93 6.05
CA GLN A 90 8.00 -6.80 5.31
C GLN A 90 9.26 -6.05 4.89
N VAL A 91 9.13 -4.80 4.42
CA VAL A 91 10.29 -3.93 4.12
C VAL A 91 11.15 -3.72 5.37
N THR A 92 10.53 -3.43 6.52
CA THR A 92 11.24 -3.29 7.80
C THR A 92 11.98 -4.58 8.18
N SER A 93 11.34 -5.73 7.99
CA SER A 93 11.92 -7.04 8.26
C SER A 93 13.13 -7.33 7.36
N ASP A 94 13.03 -7.03 6.07
CA ASP A 94 14.13 -7.19 5.11
C ASP A 94 15.32 -6.32 5.48
N ILE A 95 15.09 -5.05 5.84
CA ILE A 95 16.12 -4.14 6.33
C ILE A 95 16.76 -4.67 7.62
N ALA A 96 15.96 -5.12 8.59
CA ALA A 96 16.45 -5.66 9.86
C ALA A 96 17.38 -6.87 9.65
N MET A 97 16.97 -7.79 8.75
CA MET A 97 17.76 -8.98 8.43
C MET A 97 19.03 -8.65 7.63
N ALA A 98 18.90 -7.88 6.56
CA ALA A 98 20.06 -7.53 5.71
C ALA A 98 21.10 -6.70 6.46
N LEU A 99 20.63 -5.74 7.25
CA LEU A 99 21.50 -4.87 8.01
C LEU A 99 21.86 -5.41 9.40
N ARG A 100 21.31 -6.55 9.82
CA ARG A 100 21.52 -7.13 11.16
C ARG A 100 21.38 -6.08 12.27
N THR A 101 20.28 -5.32 12.20
CA THR A 101 19.92 -4.24 13.14
C THR A 101 18.60 -4.58 13.84
N PRO A 102 18.35 -4.10 15.06
CA PRO A 102 17.03 -4.27 15.70
C PRO A 102 15.89 -3.71 14.85
N THR A 103 14.72 -4.37 14.87
CA THR A 103 13.55 -4.00 14.07
C THR A 103 13.14 -2.53 14.26
N GLN A 104 13.23 -2.01 15.49
CA GLN A 104 12.91 -0.60 15.77
C GLN A 104 13.85 0.35 14.99
N HIS A 105 15.15 0.06 14.95
CA HIS A 105 16.09 0.86 14.16
C HIS A 105 15.91 0.64 12.65
N ALA A 106 15.56 -0.57 12.23
CA ALA A 106 15.23 -0.82 10.82
C ALA A 106 14.04 0.03 10.36
N GLU A 107 13.00 0.16 11.21
CA GLU A 107 11.84 1.02 10.93
C GLU A 107 12.25 2.50 10.83
N GLU A 108 13.08 3.00 11.75
CA GLU A 108 13.60 4.36 11.70
C GLU A 108 14.44 4.61 10.44
N ILE A 109 15.28 3.63 10.05
CA ILE A 109 16.10 3.68 8.84
C ILE A 109 15.21 3.69 7.60
N LYS A 110 14.19 2.83 7.55
CA LYS A 110 13.19 2.79 6.47
C LYS A 110 12.55 4.16 6.27
N ILE A 111 11.99 4.74 7.31
CA ILE A 111 11.26 6.01 7.23
C ILE A 111 12.16 7.17 6.80
N ARG A 112 13.43 7.19 7.23
CA ARG A 112 14.29 8.35 7.02
C ARG A 112 15.16 8.29 5.77
N TYR A 113 15.55 7.09 5.34
CA TYR A 113 16.64 6.93 4.37
C TYR A 113 16.33 5.97 3.24
N ALA A 114 15.30 5.12 3.37
CA ALA A 114 15.02 4.15 2.33
C ALA A 114 14.54 4.81 1.05
N CYS A 115 14.82 4.14 -0.06
CA CYS A 115 14.36 4.49 -1.39
C CYS A 115 13.94 3.20 -2.10
N ALA A 116 12.82 3.24 -2.80
CA ALA A 116 12.27 2.08 -3.51
C ALA A 116 12.97 1.84 -4.86
N LEU A 117 13.77 2.79 -5.32
CA LEU A 117 14.47 2.71 -6.62
C LEU A 117 15.94 3.11 -6.43
N ALA A 118 16.85 2.12 -6.50
CA ALA A 118 18.26 2.29 -6.16
C ALA A 118 18.98 3.32 -7.05
N GLN A 119 18.56 3.47 -8.29
CA GLN A 119 19.14 4.45 -9.23
C GLN A 119 18.92 5.91 -8.81
N LEU A 120 17.96 6.21 -7.93
CA LEU A 120 17.73 7.55 -7.40
C LEU A 120 18.68 7.91 -6.25
N THR A 121 19.41 6.93 -5.72
CA THR A 121 20.33 7.16 -4.59
C THR A 121 21.75 7.41 -5.07
N GLY A 122 22.40 8.46 -4.48
CA GLY A 122 23.80 8.76 -4.78
C GLY A 122 24.76 7.76 -4.15
N PRO A 123 25.88 7.42 -4.83
CA PRO A 123 26.87 6.48 -4.31
C PRO A 123 27.62 6.99 -3.06
N ASP A 124 27.67 8.32 -2.86
CA ASP A 124 28.38 8.95 -1.78
C ASP A 124 27.50 9.22 -0.54
N GLU A 125 26.19 8.95 -0.63
CA GLU A 125 25.28 9.11 0.50
C GLU A 125 25.48 7.97 1.49
N THR A 126 25.89 8.29 2.73
CA THR A 126 26.11 7.31 3.79
C THR A 126 25.13 7.50 4.95
N ILE A 127 24.69 6.39 5.51
CA ILE A 127 23.83 6.34 6.70
C ILE A 127 24.52 5.57 7.82
N LYS A 128 24.21 5.92 9.07
CA LYS A 128 24.70 5.17 10.25
C LYS A 128 23.69 4.11 10.65
N VAL A 129 24.12 2.86 10.64
CA VAL A 129 23.30 1.70 11.01
C VAL A 129 23.72 1.22 12.40
N PRO A 130 22.81 1.30 13.41
CA PRO A 130 23.04 0.69 14.71
C PRO A 130 23.21 -0.82 14.59
N SER A 131 24.16 -1.37 15.33
CA SER A 131 24.43 -2.82 15.36
C SER A 131 23.70 -3.48 16.53
N VAL A 132 23.49 -4.78 16.45
CA VAL A 132 22.95 -5.58 17.56
C VAL A 132 24.04 -5.75 18.64
N GLY A 133 23.65 -5.58 19.91
CA GLY A 133 24.54 -5.64 21.08
C GLY A 133 25.43 -4.40 21.19
N ASP A 134 26.55 -4.52 21.95
CA ASP A 134 27.46 -3.41 22.26
C ASP A 134 28.44 -3.04 21.13
N ARG A 135 28.10 -3.39 19.88
CA ARG A 135 28.93 -3.07 18.72
C ARG A 135 28.69 -1.62 18.28
N PRO A 136 29.76 -0.90 17.87
CA PRO A 136 29.59 0.45 17.35
C PRO A 136 28.74 0.48 16.08
N PRO A 137 27.99 1.57 15.83
CA PRO A 137 27.30 1.78 14.57
C PRO A 137 28.29 1.72 13.40
N ARG A 138 27.81 1.24 12.26
CA ARG A 138 28.59 1.16 11.02
C ARG A 138 28.01 2.09 9.97
N ASP A 139 28.87 2.54 9.07
CA ASP A 139 28.44 3.30 7.90
C ASP A 139 28.03 2.35 6.77
N LEU A 140 26.95 2.68 6.08
CA LEU A 140 26.40 1.97 4.93
C LEU A 140 26.04 3.00 3.85
N SER A 141 26.26 2.70 2.58
CA SER A 141 25.76 3.56 1.51
C SER A 141 24.22 3.48 1.44
N ARG A 142 23.58 4.61 1.13
CA ARG A 142 22.13 4.66 0.92
C ARG A 142 21.70 3.79 -0.26
N GLN A 143 22.55 3.69 -1.27
CA GLN A 143 22.36 2.80 -2.41
C GLN A 143 22.25 1.34 -1.97
N SER A 144 23.14 0.87 -1.07
CA SER A 144 23.04 -0.51 -0.55
C SER A 144 21.76 -0.75 0.27
N LEU A 145 21.21 0.28 0.90
CA LEU A 145 19.90 0.17 1.54
C LEU A 145 18.80 0.05 0.50
N ALA A 146 18.83 0.86 -0.56
CA ALA A 146 17.85 0.81 -1.63
C ALA A 146 17.87 -0.55 -2.36
N GLU A 147 19.05 -1.14 -2.61
CA GLU A 147 19.21 -2.49 -3.17
C GLU A 147 18.55 -3.60 -2.32
N VAL A 148 18.32 -3.36 -1.02
CA VAL A 148 17.57 -4.26 -0.15
C VAL A 148 16.06 -4.01 -0.26
N VAL A 149 15.65 -2.76 -0.44
CA VAL A 149 14.25 -2.33 -0.41
C VAL A 149 13.55 -2.53 -1.76
N GLU A 150 14.20 -2.18 -2.85
CA GLU A 150 13.66 -2.22 -4.22
C GLU A 150 13.05 -3.58 -4.59
N PRO A 151 13.69 -4.75 -4.34
CA PRO A 151 13.12 -6.04 -4.67
C PRO A 151 11.79 -6.33 -3.96
N ARG A 152 11.58 -5.76 -2.77
CA ARG A 152 10.31 -5.94 -2.04
C ARG A 152 9.18 -5.13 -2.65
N TYR A 153 9.47 -3.91 -3.11
CA TYR A 153 8.47 -3.12 -3.83
C TYR A 153 8.20 -3.66 -5.23
N ASP A 154 9.22 -4.17 -5.92
CA ASP A 154 9.05 -4.87 -7.20
C ASP A 154 8.10 -6.07 -7.05
N GLU A 155 8.31 -6.91 -6.04
CA GLU A 155 7.41 -8.02 -5.70
C GLU A 155 5.99 -7.53 -5.42
N LEU A 156 5.84 -6.50 -4.57
CA LEU A 156 4.55 -5.94 -4.22
C LEU A 156 3.80 -5.43 -5.45
N PHE A 157 4.44 -4.61 -6.26
CA PHE A 157 3.81 -4.03 -7.45
C PHE A 157 3.52 -5.07 -8.53
N THR A 158 4.38 -6.09 -8.69
CA THR A 158 4.10 -7.23 -9.56
C THR A 158 2.85 -7.98 -9.12
N LEU A 159 2.67 -8.21 -7.82
CA LEU A 159 1.46 -8.84 -7.28
C LEU A 159 0.21 -7.98 -7.47
N ILE A 160 0.34 -6.66 -7.26
CA ILE A 160 -0.76 -5.70 -7.50
C ILE A 160 -1.15 -5.71 -8.99
N GLN A 161 -0.18 -5.66 -9.90
CA GLN A 161 -0.44 -5.74 -11.35
C GLN A 161 -1.15 -7.06 -11.70
N GLY A 162 -0.71 -8.18 -11.11
CA GLY A 162 -1.36 -9.47 -11.25
C GLY A 162 -2.81 -9.46 -10.78
N GLU A 163 -3.12 -8.76 -9.67
CA GLU A 163 -4.48 -8.61 -9.16
C GLU A 163 -5.34 -7.74 -10.08
N ILE A 164 -4.81 -6.62 -10.58
CA ILE A 164 -5.51 -5.75 -11.54
C ILE A 164 -5.86 -6.55 -12.81
N ARG A 165 -4.93 -7.32 -13.36
CA ARG A 165 -5.19 -8.19 -14.52
C ARG A 165 -6.25 -9.25 -14.24
N ARG A 166 -6.15 -9.91 -13.10
CA ARG A 166 -7.10 -10.94 -12.67
C ARG A 166 -8.51 -10.40 -12.48
N SER A 167 -8.63 -9.15 -12.04
CA SER A 167 -9.92 -8.49 -11.88
C SER A 167 -10.67 -8.27 -13.21
N GLY A 168 -9.94 -8.23 -14.34
CA GLY A 168 -10.47 -7.93 -15.67
C GLY A 168 -10.75 -6.44 -15.92
N PHE A 169 -10.27 -5.55 -15.03
CA PHE A 169 -10.48 -4.10 -15.13
C PHE A 169 -9.27 -3.32 -15.63
N GLU A 170 -8.16 -3.98 -16.00
CA GLU A 170 -6.91 -3.33 -16.43
C GLU A 170 -7.15 -2.27 -17.52
N GLU A 171 -7.95 -2.59 -18.52
CA GLU A 171 -8.30 -1.68 -19.64
C GLU A 171 -9.34 -0.60 -19.28
N LEU A 172 -9.90 -0.66 -18.06
CA LEU A 172 -10.99 0.20 -17.62
C LEU A 172 -10.56 1.19 -16.52
N ILE A 173 -9.25 1.37 -16.34
CA ILE A 173 -8.66 2.31 -15.37
C ILE A 173 -7.73 3.32 -16.07
N PRO A 174 -8.23 4.10 -17.04
CA PRO A 174 -7.38 5.05 -17.77
C PRO A 174 -6.85 6.20 -16.91
N ALA A 175 -7.41 6.46 -15.74
CA ALA A 175 -6.84 7.40 -14.77
C ALA A 175 -5.59 6.83 -14.07
N GLY A 176 -5.30 5.53 -14.24
CA GLY A 176 -4.11 4.89 -13.67
C GLY A 176 -4.29 4.41 -12.23
N VAL A 177 -3.21 4.52 -11.45
CA VAL A 177 -3.14 4.02 -10.07
C VAL A 177 -2.93 5.18 -9.11
N VAL A 178 -3.68 5.20 -8.01
CA VAL A 178 -3.47 6.14 -6.90
C VAL A 178 -2.90 5.36 -5.72
N LEU A 179 -1.67 5.70 -5.32
CA LEU A 179 -1.02 5.13 -4.14
C LEU A 179 -1.34 5.96 -2.89
N THR A 180 -1.72 5.29 -1.81
CA THR A 180 -1.96 5.89 -0.50
C THR A 180 -1.39 5.02 0.61
N GLY A 181 -1.59 5.44 1.86
CA GLY A 181 -1.02 4.77 3.02
C GLY A 181 0.36 5.29 3.40
N GLY A 182 0.81 4.92 4.60
CA GLY A 182 2.09 5.41 5.14
C GLY A 182 3.30 4.97 4.34
N THR A 183 3.26 3.77 3.81
CA THR A 183 4.34 3.11 3.08
C THR A 183 4.49 3.63 1.64
N SER A 184 3.46 4.25 1.07
CA SER A 184 3.50 4.90 -0.24
C SER A 184 4.34 6.19 -0.28
N LYS A 185 4.72 6.72 0.89
CA LYS A 185 5.51 7.97 1.01
C LYS A 185 7.03 7.77 0.79
N MET A 186 7.47 6.55 0.59
CA MET A 186 8.89 6.27 0.36
C MET A 186 9.33 6.87 -0.97
N GLU A 187 10.53 7.44 -0.99
CA GLU A 187 11.15 7.98 -2.19
C GLU A 187 11.28 6.90 -3.28
N GLY A 188 11.00 7.25 -4.53
CA GLY A 188 11.11 6.35 -5.68
C GLY A 188 9.95 5.36 -5.83
N VAL A 189 8.95 5.37 -4.94
CA VAL A 189 7.80 4.44 -5.01
C VAL A 189 6.96 4.71 -6.25
N VAL A 190 6.70 5.97 -6.59
CA VAL A 190 5.91 6.35 -7.77
C VAL A 190 6.65 5.96 -9.04
N ASP A 191 7.94 6.30 -9.13
CA ASP A 191 8.78 6.00 -10.31
C ASP A 191 8.81 4.49 -10.58
N LEU A 192 9.06 3.67 -9.55
CA LEU A 192 9.06 2.21 -9.68
C LEU A 192 7.68 1.67 -10.03
N ALA A 193 6.61 2.23 -9.47
CA ALA A 193 5.25 1.80 -9.77
C ALA A 193 4.88 2.08 -11.23
N GLU A 194 5.24 3.25 -11.77
CA GLU A 194 5.04 3.60 -13.19
C GLU A 194 5.81 2.66 -14.13
N GLU A 195 7.05 2.30 -13.76
CA GLU A 195 7.85 1.34 -14.52
C GLU A 195 7.20 -0.06 -14.59
N ILE A 196 6.55 -0.51 -13.50
CA ILE A 196 5.95 -1.85 -13.44
C ILE A 196 4.53 -1.86 -14.03
N PHE A 197 3.71 -0.87 -13.68
CA PHE A 197 2.31 -0.85 -14.13
C PHE A 197 2.16 -0.39 -15.58
N HIS A 198 3.12 0.35 -16.13
CA HIS A 198 3.07 0.98 -17.47
C HIS A 198 1.85 1.91 -17.62
N MET A 199 1.44 2.56 -16.56
CA MET A 199 0.34 3.53 -16.50
C MET A 199 0.66 4.64 -15.49
N PRO A 200 -0.03 5.80 -15.52
CA PRO A 200 0.19 6.89 -14.56
C PRO A 200 -0.04 6.44 -13.10
N VAL A 201 0.76 6.99 -12.17
CA VAL A 201 0.64 6.75 -10.72
C VAL A 201 0.60 8.09 -9.97
#